data_672880c02b5240fcee4f7d4d4d0d4617
#
_entry.id   672880c02b5240fcee4f7d4d4d0d4617
#
_cell.length_a   1.000
_cell.length_b   1.000
_cell.length_c   1.000
_cell.angle_alpha   90.00
_cell.angle_beta   90.00
_cell.angle_gamma   90.00
#
_symmetry.space_group_name_H-M   'P 1'
#
loop_
_entity.id
_entity.type
_entity.pdbx_description
1 polymer ?
#
loop_
_entity_poly.entity_id
_entity_poly.type
_entity_poly.pdbx_seq_one_letter_code
_entity_poly.pdbx_strand_id
1 'polypeptide(L)'
;YDRVMSLTKPAEHQWTEKDAMLYALGIGLGQDPLDQNELPFVYEAQLKAFPTFPVVVGFDGGAMEDIGIDYRYVLHGEHAVTLHRPFPPSGQASAISRMVGAWDKGAGKGAVFSEEKVITLKDDTSPLITLRKTSFARAEGGFGGPREGQPAPHAAPDRAPDRTVRI
;
A
#
# COMPACT_ATOMS: atom_id res chain seq x y z
N TYR A 1 5.92 -5.44 22.73
CA TYR A 1 6.36 -5.98 21.45
C TYR A 1 5.44 -7.11 20.96
N ASP A 2 5.29 -8.20 21.71
CA ASP A 2 4.53 -9.40 21.28
C ASP A 2 3.07 -9.10 20.95
N ARG A 3 2.42 -8.23 21.73
CA ARG A 3 1.07 -7.75 21.41
C ARG A 3 1.01 -7.08 20.02
N VAL A 4 2.00 -6.24 19.69
CA VAL A 4 2.04 -5.58 18.37
C VAL A 4 2.21 -6.60 17.26
N MET A 5 3.13 -7.54 17.42
CA MET A 5 3.41 -8.56 16.41
C MET A 5 2.27 -9.58 16.22
N SER A 6 1.36 -9.71 17.20
CA SER A 6 0.19 -10.58 17.08
C SER A 6 -1.02 -9.93 16.41
N LEU A 7 -0.97 -8.64 16.09
CA LEU A 7 -2.09 -7.92 15.50
C LEU A 7 -2.35 -8.38 14.06
N THR A 8 -3.61 -8.70 13.83
CA THR A 8 -4.17 -9.00 12.51
C THR A 8 -5.53 -8.31 12.38
N LYS A 9 -5.86 -7.82 11.20
CA LYS A 9 -7.13 -7.15 10.96
C LYS A 9 -7.71 -7.56 9.61
N PRO A 10 -8.91 -8.16 9.59
CA PRO A 10 -9.65 -8.40 8.35
C PRO A 10 -10.29 -7.10 7.86
N ALA A 11 -10.47 -7.00 6.55
CA ALA A 11 -11.20 -5.92 5.91
C ALA A 11 -11.87 -6.43 4.64
N GLU A 12 -12.93 -5.74 4.21
CA GLU A 12 -13.60 -5.97 2.94
C GLU A 12 -13.47 -4.73 2.08
N HIS A 13 -13.21 -4.92 0.80
CA HIS A 13 -13.04 -3.84 -0.17
C HIS A 13 -13.96 -4.06 -1.36
N GLN A 14 -14.47 -2.97 -1.89
CA GLN A 14 -15.26 -2.95 -3.12
C GLN A 14 -14.82 -1.76 -3.95
N TRP A 15 -14.75 -1.94 -5.26
CA TRP A 15 -14.44 -0.88 -6.22
C TRP A 15 -15.20 -1.09 -7.51
N THR A 16 -15.37 -0.01 -8.25
CA THR A 16 -16.09 0.03 -9.52
C THR A 16 -15.16 0.46 -10.65
N GLU A 17 -15.60 0.26 -11.89
CA GLU A 17 -14.90 0.78 -13.07
C GLU A 17 -14.68 2.29 -13.00
N LYS A 18 -15.67 3.02 -12.46
CA LYS A 18 -15.55 4.46 -12.24
C LYS A 18 -14.38 4.82 -11.32
N ASP A 19 -14.18 4.05 -10.24
CA ASP A 19 -13.07 4.28 -9.32
C ASP A 19 -11.73 4.05 -10.00
N ALA A 20 -11.63 3.00 -10.83
CA ALA A 20 -10.42 2.70 -11.61
C ALA A 20 -10.09 3.81 -12.61
N MET A 21 -11.10 4.30 -13.37
CA MET A 21 -10.92 5.42 -14.30
C MET A 21 -10.57 6.72 -13.57
N LEU A 22 -11.27 7.02 -12.48
CA LEU A 22 -11.01 8.22 -11.69
C LEU A 22 -9.58 8.24 -11.12
N TYR A 23 -9.09 7.08 -10.67
CA TYR A 23 -7.72 6.94 -10.23
C TYR A 23 -6.73 7.21 -11.37
N ALA A 24 -6.95 6.60 -12.55
CA ALA A 24 -6.09 6.78 -13.71
C ALA A 24 -6.02 8.25 -14.15
N LEU A 25 -7.17 8.93 -14.22
CA LEU A 25 -7.23 10.38 -14.48
C LEU A 25 -6.49 11.18 -13.40
N GLY A 26 -6.65 10.80 -12.13
CA GLY A 26 -6.01 11.47 -10.99
C GLY A 26 -4.49 11.41 -10.99
N ILE A 27 -3.90 10.36 -11.56
CA ILE A 27 -2.44 10.24 -11.74
C ILE A 27 -1.94 10.79 -13.08
N GLY A 28 -2.81 11.41 -13.88
CA GLY A 28 -2.46 12.15 -15.09
C GLY A 28 -2.56 11.38 -16.40
N LEU A 29 -3.22 10.21 -16.42
CA LEU A 29 -3.54 9.52 -17.67
C LEU A 29 -4.74 10.18 -18.39
N GLY A 30 -4.81 10.00 -19.71
CA GLY A 30 -5.91 10.51 -20.52
C GLY A 30 -5.81 12.00 -20.89
N GLN A 31 -4.65 12.63 -20.72
CA GLN A 31 -4.43 14.01 -21.15
C GLN A 31 -4.43 14.15 -22.68
N ASP A 32 -3.92 13.15 -23.39
CA ASP A 32 -4.10 13.02 -24.82
C ASP A 32 -5.22 12.01 -25.12
N PRO A 33 -6.39 12.46 -25.61
CA PRO A 33 -7.52 11.57 -25.88
C PRO A 33 -7.28 10.60 -27.04
N LEU A 34 -6.18 10.72 -27.76
CA LEU A 34 -5.80 9.83 -28.86
C LEU A 34 -4.67 8.86 -28.50
N ASP A 35 -4.09 8.96 -27.30
CA ASP A 35 -3.05 8.01 -26.86
C ASP A 35 -3.64 6.63 -26.58
N GLN A 36 -3.41 5.72 -27.52
CA GLN A 36 -3.87 4.32 -27.46
C GLN A 36 -3.29 3.55 -26.27
N ASN A 37 -2.19 4.00 -25.66
CA ASN A 37 -1.60 3.35 -24.49
C ASN A 37 -2.32 3.75 -23.20
N GLU A 38 -2.89 4.95 -23.15
CA GLU A 38 -3.61 5.47 -21.98
C GLU A 38 -5.11 5.18 -22.00
N LEU A 39 -5.74 5.14 -23.20
CA LEU A 39 -7.17 4.87 -23.36
C LEU A 39 -7.67 3.64 -22.58
N PRO A 40 -6.98 2.50 -22.54
CA PRO A 40 -7.46 1.34 -21.79
C PRO A 40 -7.60 1.55 -20.28
N PHE A 41 -7.14 2.66 -19.74
CA PHE A 41 -7.24 2.98 -18.31
C PHE A 41 -8.28 4.07 -18.00
N VAL A 42 -8.75 4.79 -19.01
CA VAL A 42 -9.63 5.95 -18.83
C VAL A 42 -10.93 5.86 -19.65
N TYR A 43 -11.12 4.78 -20.40
CA TYR A 43 -12.28 4.55 -21.24
C TYR A 43 -12.86 3.15 -20.99
N GLU A 44 -14.18 3.04 -20.94
CA GLU A 44 -14.91 1.83 -20.50
C GLU A 44 -14.68 0.62 -21.41
N ALA A 45 -14.43 0.84 -22.71
CA ALA A 45 -14.22 -0.26 -23.64
C ALA A 45 -12.88 -0.96 -23.35
N GLN A 46 -12.95 -2.22 -22.89
CA GLN A 46 -11.79 -3.03 -22.51
C GLN A 46 -10.97 -2.42 -21.37
N LEU A 47 -11.66 -1.77 -20.43
CA LEU A 47 -11.06 -1.09 -19.29
C LEU A 47 -10.09 -2.00 -18.50
N LYS A 48 -8.95 -1.44 -18.16
CA LYS A 48 -7.92 -2.04 -17.29
C LYS A 48 -7.73 -1.17 -16.06
N ALA A 49 -7.49 -1.80 -14.92
CA ALA A 49 -7.03 -1.07 -13.75
C ALA A 49 -5.54 -0.76 -13.87
N PHE A 50 -5.15 0.47 -13.52
CA PHE A 50 -3.74 0.83 -13.48
C PHE A 50 -3.02 0.07 -12.36
N PRO A 51 -1.77 -0.40 -12.55
CA PRO A 51 -1.08 -1.30 -11.61
C PRO A 51 -0.96 -0.80 -10.17
N THR A 52 -0.98 0.51 -9.95
CA THR A 52 -0.89 1.11 -8.60
C THR A 52 -2.26 1.42 -7.98
N PHE A 53 -3.37 1.28 -8.72
CA PHE A 53 -4.73 1.49 -8.21
C PHE A 53 -5.05 0.67 -6.94
N PRO A 54 -4.59 -0.57 -6.80
CA PRO A 54 -4.83 -1.37 -5.59
C PRO A 54 -4.35 -0.74 -4.28
N VAL A 55 -3.38 0.16 -4.33
CA VAL A 55 -2.91 0.90 -3.14
C VAL A 55 -4.04 1.72 -2.53
N VAL A 56 -4.87 2.33 -3.39
CA VAL A 56 -6.02 3.13 -2.95
C VAL A 56 -7.17 2.22 -2.52
N VAL A 57 -7.45 1.15 -3.26
CA VAL A 57 -8.49 0.17 -2.90
C VAL A 57 -8.20 -0.45 -1.54
N GLY A 58 -6.95 -0.84 -1.28
CA GLY A 58 -6.52 -1.42 -0.01
C GLY A 58 -6.20 -0.40 1.09
N PHE A 59 -6.49 0.89 0.88
CA PHE A 59 -6.17 1.93 1.84
C PHE A 59 -7.18 1.96 2.99
N ASP A 60 -6.73 1.51 4.15
CA ASP A 60 -7.40 1.59 5.45
C ASP A 60 -6.36 1.67 6.57
N GLY A 61 -6.81 1.73 7.82
CA GLY A 61 -5.90 1.76 8.98
C GLY A 61 -5.10 0.47 9.18
N GLY A 62 -5.56 -0.66 8.62
CA GLY A 62 -4.92 -1.96 8.76
C GLY A 62 -4.75 -2.43 10.20
N ALA A 63 -3.87 -3.41 10.42
CA ALA A 63 -3.54 -3.93 11.74
C ALA A 63 -2.81 -2.88 12.61
N MET A 64 -2.13 -1.94 11.99
CA MET A 64 -1.42 -0.86 12.68
C MET A 64 -2.37 0.08 13.45
N GLU A 65 -3.64 0.20 13.03
CA GLU A 65 -4.65 1.01 13.74
C GLU A 65 -4.89 0.52 15.17
N ASP A 66 -4.78 -0.79 15.39
CA ASP A 66 -5.05 -1.42 16.68
C ASP A 66 -3.85 -1.35 17.66
N ILE A 67 -2.73 -0.77 17.23
CA ILE A 67 -1.60 -0.48 18.13
C ILE A 67 -1.99 0.61 19.14
N GLY A 68 -2.82 1.58 18.73
CA GLY A 68 -3.24 2.72 19.55
C GLY A 68 -2.26 3.89 19.50
N ILE A 69 -1.55 4.07 18.39
CA ILE A 69 -0.58 5.15 18.16
C ILE A 69 -1.26 6.46 17.76
N ASP A 70 -0.58 7.58 17.97
CA ASP A 70 -1.05 8.88 17.50
C ASP A 70 -0.63 9.12 16.04
N TYR A 71 -1.58 8.96 15.13
CA TYR A 71 -1.36 9.10 13.68
C TYR A 71 -0.90 10.48 13.24
N ARG A 72 -1.08 11.53 14.06
CA ARG A 72 -0.55 12.88 13.78
C ARG A 72 0.98 12.90 13.72
N TYR A 73 1.62 11.94 14.34
CA TYR A 73 3.08 11.79 14.38
C TYR A 73 3.60 10.62 13.56
N VAL A 74 2.77 10.04 12.70
CA VAL A 74 3.15 8.94 11.81
C VAL A 74 3.55 9.48 10.44
N LEU A 75 4.73 9.08 10.00
CA LEU A 75 5.22 9.34 8.65
C LEU A 75 5.13 8.04 7.84
N HIS A 76 4.59 8.15 6.64
CA HIS A 76 4.63 7.07 5.65
C HIS A 76 6.05 6.98 5.10
N GLY A 77 6.75 5.87 5.35
CA GLY A 77 8.13 5.67 4.91
C GLY A 77 8.21 5.01 3.53
N GLU A 78 7.63 3.82 3.41
CA GLU A 78 7.69 3.01 2.19
C GLU A 78 6.36 2.32 1.92
N HIS A 79 6.08 2.08 0.63
CA HIS A 79 4.96 1.27 0.20
C HIS A 79 5.39 0.37 -0.96
N ALA A 80 5.35 -0.92 -0.76
CA ALA A 80 5.62 -1.91 -1.79
C ALA A 80 4.32 -2.57 -2.24
N VAL A 81 4.20 -2.78 -3.55
CA VAL A 81 3.06 -3.43 -4.19
C VAL A 81 3.56 -4.65 -4.96
N THR A 82 3.01 -5.82 -4.64
CA THR A 82 3.24 -7.04 -5.43
C THR A 82 1.93 -7.46 -6.05
N LEU A 83 1.82 -7.34 -7.36
CA LEU A 83 0.72 -7.87 -8.15
C LEU A 83 1.01 -9.33 -8.48
N HIS A 84 0.19 -10.25 -7.97
CA HIS A 84 0.32 -11.68 -8.31
C HIS A 84 -0.36 -12.00 -9.64
N ARG A 85 -1.32 -11.17 -10.04
CA ARG A 85 -2.04 -11.20 -11.31
C ARG A 85 -2.64 -9.83 -11.62
N PRO A 86 -3.12 -9.56 -12.84
CA PRO A 86 -3.75 -8.29 -13.18
C PRO A 86 -4.91 -7.95 -12.24
N PHE A 87 -4.95 -6.72 -11.77
CA PHE A 87 -6.04 -6.23 -10.94
C PHE A 87 -7.26 -5.91 -11.79
N PRO A 88 -8.46 -6.41 -11.47
CA PRO A 88 -9.65 -6.14 -12.25
C PRO A 88 -10.13 -4.68 -12.06
N PRO A 89 -10.76 -4.06 -13.08
CA PRO A 89 -11.23 -2.69 -13.00
C PRO A 89 -12.42 -2.50 -12.04
N SER A 90 -13.12 -3.57 -11.69
CA SER A 90 -14.17 -3.59 -10.68
C SER A 90 -14.17 -4.91 -9.94
N GLY A 91 -14.65 -4.93 -8.69
CA GLY A 91 -14.71 -6.16 -7.92
C GLY A 91 -14.98 -5.98 -6.43
N GLN A 92 -14.97 -7.12 -5.75
CA GLN A 92 -15.04 -7.23 -4.29
C GLN A 92 -13.91 -8.15 -3.82
N ALA A 93 -13.30 -7.82 -2.70
CA ALA A 93 -12.19 -8.57 -2.15
C ALA A 93 -12.21 -8.56 -0.63
N SER A 94 -11.72 -9.65 -0.04
CA SER A 94 -11.35 -9.72 1.36
C SER A 94 -9.86 -9.39 1.50
N ALA A 95 -9.48 -8.77 2.59
CA ALA A 95 -8.11 -8.49 2.92
C ALA A 95 -7.78 -8.92 4.35
N ILE A 96 -6.54 -9.31 4.57
CA ILE A 96 -6.00 -9.53 5.91
C ILE A 96 -4.73 -8.72 6.04
N SER A 97 -4.73 -7.79 6.99
CA SER A 97 -3.53 -7.05 7.40
C SER A 97 -2.90 -7.72 8.60
N ARG A 98 -1.56 -7.74 8.64
CA ARG A 98 -0.80 -8.23 9.80
C ARG A 98 0.47 -7.41 10.01
N MET A 99 0.89 -7.28 11.25
CA MET A 99 2.19 -6.73 11.56
C MET A 99 3.28 -7.73 11.18
N VAL A 100 4.27 -7.29 10.41
CA VAL A 100 5.43 -8.11 9.99
C VAL A 100 6.75 -7.56 10.53
N GLY A 101 6.73 -6.41 11.18
CA GLY A 101 7.89 -5.84 11.86
C GLY A 101 7.52 -4.68 12.76
N ALA A 102 8.24 -4.60 13.89
CA ALA A 102 8.13 -3.47 14.82
C ALA A 102 9.52 -3.26 15.46
N TRP A 103 10.11 -2.08 15.23
CA TRP A 103 11.45 -1.73 15.71
C TRP A 103 11.38 -0.53 16.64
N ASP A 104 11.77 -0.77 17.89
CA ASP A 104 11.75 0.23 18.95
C ASP A 104 13.06 1.04 18.95
N LYS A 105 12.99 2.31 18.59
CA LYS A 105 14.18 3.17 18.59
C LYS A 105 14.54 3.71 19.99
N GLY A 106 13.72 3.40 20.99
CA GLY A 106 13.86 3.81 22.38
C GLY A 106 12.83 4.88 22.78
N ALA A 107 12.64 5.05 24.06
CA ALA A 107 11.69 6.01 24.61
C ALA A 107 11.92 7.42 24.04
N GLY A 108 10.89 8.02 23.44
CA GLY A 108 10.93 9.33 22.81
C GLY A 108 11.75 9.42 21.52
N LYS A 109 12.21 8.30 20.96
CA LYS A 109 12.99 8.25 19.71
C LYS A 109 12.23 7.70 18.52
N GLY A 110 10.97 7.36 18.72
CA GLY A 110 10.09 6.80 17.70
C GLY A 110 10.19 5.29 17.57
N ALA A 111 9.37 4.77 16.65
CA ALA A 111 9.34 3.36 16.29
C ALA A 111 9.08 3.21 14.80
N VAL A 112 9.58 2.15 14.20
CA VAL A 112 9.27 1.75 12.83
C VAL A 112 8.33 0.56 12.89
N PHE A 113 7.24 0.65 12.15
CA PHE A 113 6.26 -0.43 12.01
C PHE A 113 6.15 -0.85 10.55
N SER A 114 6.16 -2.14 10.30
CA SER A 114 5.92 -2.72 8.98
C SER A 114 4.68 -3.59 9.03
N GLU A 115 3.75 -3.32 8.13
CA GLU A 115 2.49 -4.02 7.97
C GLU A 115 2.43 -4.65 6.59
N GLU A 116 1.92 -5.87 6.51
CA GLU A 116 1.61 -6.55 5.25
C GLU A 116 0.11 -6.77 5.15
N LYS A 117 -0.46 -6.46 3.99
CA LYS A 117 -1.86 -6.72 3.67
C LYS A 117 -1.93 -7.61 2.44
N VAL A 118 -2.58 -8.75 2.56
CA VAL A 118 -2.90 -9.64 1.45
C VAL A 118 -4.35 -9.44 1.06
N ILE A 119 -4.59 -9.16 -0.21
CA ILE A 119 -5.92 -8.95 -0.79
C ILE A 119 -6.24 -10.12 -1.71
N THR A 120 -7.42 -10.70 -1.56
CA THR A 120 -7.93 -11.85 -2.30
C THR A 120 -9.33 -11.54 -2.79
N LEU A 121 -9.65 -11.81 -4.07
CA LEU A 121 -11.02 -11.64 -4.58
C LEU A 121 -12.00 -12.50 -3.77
N LYS A 122 -13.23 -12.02 -3.61
CA LYS A 122 -14.25 -12.62 -2.74
C LYS A 122 -14.48 -14.12 -2.96
N ASP A 123 -14.44 -14.57 -4.21
CA ASP A 123 -14.72 -15.96 -4.60
C ASP A 123 -13.43 -16.73 -4.95
N ASP A 124 -12.29 -16.29 -4.45
CA ASP A 124 -10.99 -16.87 -4.74
C ASP A 124 -10.21 -17.12 -3.43
N THR A 125 -9.26 -18.04 -3.49
CA THR A 125 -8.36 -18.35 -2.38
C THR A 125 -6.92 -17.90 -2.65
N SER A 126 -6.61 -17.53 -3.90
CA SER A 126 -5.28 -17.12 -4.31
C SER A 126 -5.05 -15.63 -4.08
N PRO A 127 -3.91 -15.21 -3.56
CA PRO A 127 -3.59 -13.81 -3.43
C PRO A 127 -3.69 -13.07 -4.78
N LEU A 128 -4.40 -11.95 -4.78
CA LEU A 128 -4.45 -11.03 -5.90
C LEU A 128 -3.30 -10.04 -5.80
N ILE A 129 -3.11 -9.49 -4.61
CA ILE A 129 -2.10 -8.47 -4.32
C ILE A 129 -1.56 -8.65 -2.91
N THR A 130 -0.29 -8.31 -2.74
CA THR A 130 0.32 -8.06 -1.44
C THR A 130 0.80 -6.61 -1.38
N LEU A 131 0.33 -5.89 -0.38
CA LEU A 131 0.79 -4.54 -0.05
C LEU A 131 1.66 -4.64 1.19
N ARG A 132 2.80 -3.95 1.21
CA ARG A 132 3.62 -3.79 2.41
C ARG A 132 3.90 -2.32 2.64
N LYS A 133 3.52 -1.86 3.82
CA LYS A 133 3.68 -0.48 4.26
C LYS A 133 4.64 -0.41 5.43
N THR A 134 5.62 0.48 5.35
CA THR A 134 6.52 0.81 6.48
C THR A 134 6.25 2.25 6.91
N SER A 135 6.02 2.44 8.20
CA SER A 135 5.70 3.72 8.81
C SER A 135 6.63 4.04 9.96
N PHE A 136 6.99 5.31 10.11
CA PHE A 136 7.75 5.81 11.24
C PHE A 136 6.84 6.60 12.18
N ALA A 137 6.59 6.07 13.38
CA ALA A 137 5.78 6.69 14.42
C ALA A 137 6.70 7.47 15.38
N ARG A 138 6.76 8.78 15.21
CA ARG A 138 7.74 9.65 15.90
C ARG A 138 7.49 9.79 17.41
N ALA A 139 6.23 9.69 17.82
CA ALA A 139 5.84 9.81 19.23
C ALA A 139 5.99 8.51 20.01
N GLU A 140 6.20 7.40 19.31
CA GLU A 140 6.27 6.06 19.90
C GLU A 140 7.70 5.68 20.29
N GLY A 141 7.83 4.50 20.94
CA GLY A 141 9.11 3.93 21.37
C GLY A 141 9.11 3.62 22.85
N GLY A 142 10.04 2.73 23.28
CA GLY A 142 10.14 2.28 24.67
C GLY A 142 9.21 1.09 24.98
N PHE A 143 8.68 0.40 23.97
CA PHE A 143 7.82 -0.79 24.15
C PHE A 143 8.61 -2.12 24.22
N GLY A 144 9.94 -2.06 24.18
CA GLY A 144 10.82 -3.24 24.38
C GLY A 144 11.01 -4.12 23.14
N GLY A 145 10.76 -3.61 21.95
CA GLY A 145 11.06 -4.29 20.69
C GLY A 145 12.55 -4.21 20.29
N PRO A 146 12.95 -4.96 19.24
CA PRO A 146 14.32 -4.88 18.70
C PRO A 146 14.58 -3.46 18.16
N ARG A 147 15.79 -2.98 18.30
CA ARG A 147 16.20 -1.66 17.76
C ARG A 147 16.60 -1.73 16.29
N GLU A 148 17.14 -2.86 15.89
CA GLU A 148 17.75 -3.10 14.58
C GLU A 148 17.10 -4.30 13.90
N GLY A 149 17.53 -4.61 12.67
CA GLY A 149 17.02 -5.74 11.90
C GLY A 149 15.85 -5.35 10.97
N GLN A 150 15.54 -4.06 10.84
CA GLN A 150 14.63 -3.65 9.77
C GLN A 150 15.31 -3.87 8.41
N PRO A 151 14.56 -4.28 7.36
CA PRO A 151 15.10 -4.39 6.02
C PRO A 151 15.75 -3.08 5.57
N ALA A 152 16.85 -3.18 4.84
CA ALA A 152 17.44 -2.00 4.22
C ALA A 152 16.46 -1.40 3.19
N PRO A 153 16.40 -0.06 3.07
CA PRO A 153 15.60 0.58 2.04
C PRO A 153 16.11 0.19 0.65
N HIS A 154 15.23 0.24 -0.35
CA HIS A 154 15.62 0.05 -1.74
C HIS A 154 16.70 1.06 -2.12
N ALA A 155 17.83 0.57 -2.63
CA ALA A 155 18.86 1.45 -3.17
C ALA A 155 18.34 2.19 -4.41
N ALA A 156 18.52 3.49 -4.45
CA ALA A 156 18.28 4.25 -5.67
C ALA A 156 19.26 3.80 -6.77
N PRO A 157 18.82 3.61 -8.02
CA PRO A 157 19.73 3.31 -9.12
C PRO A 157 20.79 4.40 -9.29
N ASP A 158 22.05 3.99 -9.44
CA ASP A 158 23.16 4.92 -9.72
C ASP A 158 23.23 5.20 -11.24
N ARG A 159 22.17 5.82 -11.77
CA ARG A 159 22.07 6.24 -13.16
C ARG A 159 21.07 7.39 -13.32
N ALA A 160 21.18 8.12 -14.41
CA ALA A 160 20.20 9.15 -14.76
C ALA A 160 18.80 8.54 -14.94
N PRO A 161 17.73 9.29 -14.63
CA PRO A 161 16.36 8.84 -14.85
C PRO A 161 16.10 8.65 -16.37
N ASP A 162 15.31 7.62 -16.70
CA ASP A 162 14.92 7.36 -18.09
C ASP A 162 14.02 8.46 -18.66
N ARG A 163 13.22 9.08 -17.78
CA ARG A 163 12.30 10.17 -18.12
C ARG A 163 12.13 11.12 -16.95
N THR A 164 12.10 12.40 -17.24
CA THR A 164 11.75 13.46 -16.29
C THR A 164 10.50 14.18 -16.78
N VAL A 165 9.50 14.30 -15.92
CA VAL A 165 8.27 15.04 -16.19
C VAL A 165 8.20 16.18 -15.18
N ARG A 166 7.92 17.41 -15.66
CA ARG A 166 7.57 18.53 -14.79
C ARG A 166 6.06 18.57 -14.65
N ILE A 167 5.60 18.68 -13.42
CA ILE A 167 4.20 18.82 -13.07
C ILE A 167 3.90 20.30 -12.86
#